data_23a3aa6fdcccfcebda71f1172ce7fc92
#
_entry.id   23a3aa6fdcccfcebda71f1172ce7fc92
#
_cell.length_a   1.000
_cell.length_b   1.000
_cell.length_c   1.000
_cell.angle_alpha   90.00
_cell.angle_beta   90.00
_cell.angle_gamma   90.00
#
_symmetry.space_group_name_H-M   'P 1'
#
loop_
_entity.id
_entity.type
_entity.pdbx_description
1 polymer ?
#
loop_
_entity_poly.entity_id
_entity_poly.type
_entity_poly.pdbx_seq_one_letter_code
_entity_poly.pdbx_strand_id
1 'polypeptide(L)'
;MELYEVIQEIKKKKELNNISDKFVQKLVIKELEKRQYLLEIIKKAESIRDLKRNKEFLYFFKEIRKMLHEIYGVFAPKDIKKIWRILESDIPFEQKIIDILRMSRPTKERLNFYNEIYDNIFLEKPKKIIDIASGINPVSIYFSKDKPKSYFFVDISSDILMINEYVLEQMSIGSYGYEIDIFEPSKELFEFYQYIFLWKTIPIIEKYNPGYTKELISKLNFNYLIVSFSLQSLSGRRKLGRAWRPWMHRLAKDLGFKIQKEFETKNELFIIITP
;
A
#
# COMPACT_ATOMS: atom_id res chain seq x y z
N MET A 1 10.05 -1.46 -31.38
CA MET A 1 8.88 -1.68 -30.49
C MET A 1 8.83 -0.55 -29.46
N GLU A 2 7.63 -0.14 -29.04
CA GLU A 2 7.46 0.93 -28.06
C GLU A 2 7.49 0.39 -26.62
N LEU A 3 7.95 1.23 -25.69
CA LEU A 3 8.02 0.87 -24.26
C LEU A 3 6.63 0.56 -23.68
N TYR A 4 5.60 1.21 -24.19
CA TYR A 4 4.21 0.97 -23.79
C TYR A 4 3.79 -0.51 -23.95
N GLU A 5 4.17 -1.16 -25.04
CA GLU A 5 3.85 -2.58 -25.28
C GLU A 5 4.54 -3.49 -24.24
N VAL A 6 5.77 -3.13 -23.83
CA VAL A 6 6.49 -3.84 -22.76
C VAL A 6 5.74 -3.69 -21.42
N ILE A 7 5.26 -2.48 -21.10
CA ILE A 7 4.50 -2.20 -19.87
C ILE A 7 3.20 -3.02 -19.84
N GLN A 8 2.44 -3.00 -20.96
CA GLN A 8 1.22 -3.79 -21.05
C GLN A 8 1.48 -5.30 -20.90
N GLU A 9 2.58 -5.78 -21.47
CA GLU A 9 2.96 -7.18 -21.31
C GLU A 9 3.36 -7.53 -19.88
N ILE A 10 4.05 -6.63 -19.16
CA ILE A 10 4.37 -6.78 -17.74
C ILE A 10 3.08 -6.90 -16.92
N LYS A 11 2.09 -6.08 -17.21
CA LYS A 11 0.80 -6.00 -16.49
C LYS A 11 -0.18 -7.14 -16.80
N LYS A 12 0.08 -8.01 -17.77
CA LYS A 12 -0.78 -9.18 -18.07
C LYS A 12 -0.95 -10.17 -16.91
N LYS A 13 -0.10 -10.14 -15.90
CA LYS A 13 -0.35 -10.90 -14.67
C LYS A 13 -1.55 -10.31 -13.93
N LYS A 14 -2.48 -11.19 -13.51
CA LYS A 14 -3.74 -10.82 -12.86
C LYS A 14 -3.56 -9.87 -11.67
N GLU A 15 -2.55 -10.12 -10.85
CA GLU A 15 -2.23 -9.32 -9.67
C GLU A 15 -1.55 -7.98 -9.97
N LEU A 16 -1.15 -7.72 -11.23
CA LEU A 16 -0.44 -6.51 -11.64
C LEU A 16 -1.25 -5.62 -12.59
N ASN A 17 -2.40 -6.09 -13.06
CA ASN A 17 -3.16 -5.39 -14.11
C ASN A 17 -3.76 -4.04 -13.64
N ASN A 18 -3.99 -3.88 -12.34
CA ASN A 18 -4.61 -2.70 -11.76
C ASN A 18 -3.59 -1.65 -11.24
N ILE A 19 -2.28 -1.89 -11.42
CA ILE A 19 -1.26 -0.89 -11.11
C ILE A 19 -1.30 0.20 -12.18
N SER A 20 -1.14 1.46 -11.77
CA SER A 20 -1.01 2.60 -12.69
C SER A 20 0.08 2.35 -13.74
N ASP A 21 -0.24 2.60 -15.02
CA ASP A 21 0.73 2.52 -16.12
C ASP A 21 1.90 3.47 -15.88
N LYS A 22 1.62 4.66 -15.34
CA LYS A 22 2.62 5.66 -14.98
C LYS A 22 3.63 5.12 -13.95
N PHE A 23 3.15 4.43 -12.91
CA PHE A 23 4.02 3.81 -11.91
C PHE A 23 4.90 2.72 -12.52
N VAL A 24 4.32 1.82 -13.31
CA VAL A 24 5.07 0.74 -13.99
C VAL A 24 6.09 1.32 -14.96
N GLN A 25 5.72 2.35 -15.73
CA GLN A 25 6.61 3.04 -16.66
C GLN A 25 7.83 3.61 -15.96
N LYS A 26 7.63 4.32 -14.85
CA LYS A 26 8.74 4.90 -14.05
C LYS A 26 9.70 3.82 -13.55
N LEU A 27 9.16 2.75 -12.99
CA LEU A 27 9.98 1.63 -12.50
C LEU A 27 10.79 1.01 -13.64
N VAL A 28 10.16 0.77 -14.78
CA VAL A 28 10.81 0.22 -15.98
C VAL A 28 11.92 1.15 -16.48
N ILE A 29 11.66 2.46 -16.59
CA ILE A 29 12.67 3.45 -17.03
C ILE A 29 13.84 3.47 -16.05
N LYS A 30 13.59 3.59 -14.75
CA LYS A 30 14.65 3.58 -13.71
C LYS A 30 15.55 2.34 -13.78
N GLU A 31 14.97 1.18 -14.08
CA GLU A 31 15.77 -0.05 -14.20
C GLU A 31 16.47 -0.17 -15.57
N LEU A 32 15.91 0.42 -16.64
CA LEU A 32 16.57 0.50 -17.95
C LEU A 32 17.75 1.48 -17.96
N GLU A 33 17.69 2.57 -17.19
CA GLU A 33 18.80 3.51 -17.03
C GLU A 33 20.07 2.82 -16.52
N LYS A 34 19.94 1.82 -15.68
CA LYS A 34 21.03 0.97 -15.19
C LYS A 34 21.56 -0.02 -16.25
N ARG A 35 20.81 -0.23 -17.36
CA ARG A 35 21.03 -1.27 -18.37
C ARG A 35 20.72 -0.73 -19.76
N GLN A 36 21.41 0.35 -20.16
CA GLN A 36 21.12 1.09 -21.40
C GLN A 36 21.12 0.21 -22.66
N TYR A 37 21.93 -0.85 -22.68
CA TYR A 37 21.95 -1.80 -23.80
C TYR A 37 20.58 -2.50 -24.04
N LEU A 38 19.74 -2.64 -23.00
CA LEU A 38 18.39 -3.22 -23.15
C LEU A 38 17.47 -2.28 -23.96
N LEU A 39 17.68 -0.97 -23.91
CA LEU A 39 16.91 -0.03 -24.73
C LEU A 39 17.11 -0.28 -26.23
N GLU A 40 18.32 -0.58 -26.63
CA GLU A 40 18.62 -0.90 -28.04
C GLU A 40 18.00 -2.25 -28.46
N ILE A 41 17.99 -3.23 -27.55
CA ILE A 41 17.31 -4.50 -27.79
C ILE A 41 15.80 -4.27 -27.96
N ILE A 42 15.18 -3.46 -27.10
CA ILE A 42 13.75 -3.14 -27.18
C ILE A 42 13.42 -2.41 -28.48
N LYS A 43 14.19 -1.40 -28.85
CA LYS A 43 13.98 -0.62 -30.10
C LYS A 43 14.05 -1.50 -31.36
N LYS A 44 15.01 -2.43 -31.42
CA LYS A 44 15.25 -3.31 -32.58
C LYS A 44 14.26 -4.47 -32.68
N ALA A 45 13.56 -4.80 -31.61
CA ALA A 45 12.63 -5.93 -31.62
C ALA A 45 11.35 -5.63 -32.42
N GLU A 46 10.90 -6.57 -33.18
CA GLU A 46 9.66 -6.48 -33.97
C GLU A 46 8.43 -6.88 -33.15
N SER A 47 8.63 -7.71 -32.13
CA SER A 47 7.53 -8.21 -31.29
C SER A 47 7.97 -8.52 -29.85
N ILE A 48 6.99 -8.55 -28.94
CA ILE A 48 7.17 -9.04 -27.55
C ILE A 48 7.70 -10.49 -27.53
N ARG A 49 7.31 -11.30 -28.52
CA ARG A 49 7.78 -12.68 -28.61
C ARG A 49 9.28 -12.75 -28.87
N ASP A 50 9.79 -11.87 -29.72
CA ASP A 50 11.23 -11.79 -30.05
C ASP A 50 12.02 -11.28 -28.83
N LEU A 51 11.50 -10.27 -28.14
CA LEU A 51 12.10 -9.81 -26.88
C LEU A 51 12.23 -10.93 -25.85
N LYS A 52 11.19 -11.74 -25.70
CA LYS A 52 11.20 -12.84 -24.73
C LYS A 52 12.17 -13.98 -25.07
N ARG A 53 12.67 -14.05 -26.31
CA ARG A 53 13.75 -14.97 -26.70
C ARG A 53 15.13 -14.46 -26.26
N ASN A 54 15.28 -13.16 -26.09
CA ASN A 54 16.50 -12.59 -25.53
C ASN A 54 16.59 -12.87 -24.03
N LYS A 55 17.67 -13.56 -23.61
CA LYS A 55 17.83 -14.01 -22.21
C LYS A 55 17.94 -12.86 -21.23
N GLU A 56 18.62 -11.78 -21.59
CA GLU A 56 18.82 -10.62 -20.72
C GLU A 56 17.55 -9.80 -20.55
N PHE A 57 16.81 -9.60 -21.65
CA PHE A 57 15.49 -8.99 -21.55
C PHE A 57 14.52 -9.85 -20.74
N LEU A 58 14.53 -11.17 -20.91
CA LEU A 58 13.67 -12.07 -20.13
C LEU A 58 14.00 -12.02 -18.64
N TYR A 59 15.29 -11.90 -18.29
CA TYR A 59 15.71 -11.71 -16.90
C TYR A 59 15.19 -10.38 -16.34
N PHE A 60 15.44 -9.26 -17.04
CA PHE A 60 14.92 -7.95 -16.71
C PHE A 60 13.38 -7.94 -16.52
N PHE A 61 12.67 -8.52 -17.47
CA PHE A 61 11.22 -8.63 -17.43
C PHE A 61 10.70 -9.39 -16.18
N LYS A 62 11.39 -10.48 -15.80
CA LYS A 62 11.08 -11.23 -14.59
C LYS A 62 11.39 -10.44 -13.33
N GLU A 63 12.50 -9.69 -13.33
CA GLU A 63 12.87 -8.80 -12.21
C GLU A 63 11.81 -7.73 -11.98
N ILE A 64 11.39 -7.01 -13.01
CA ILE A 64 10.34 -5.99 -12.90
C ILE A 64 9.04 -6.61 -12.35
N ARG A 65 8.61 -7.74 -12.88
CA ARG A 65 7.42 -8.44 -12.36
C ARG A 65 7.57 -8.86 -10.90
N LYS A 66 8.76 -9.28 -10.49
CA LYS A 66 9.05 -9.62 -9.09
C LYS A 66 8.96 -8.39 -8.20
N MET A 67 9.56 -7.28 -8.60
CA MET A 67 9.50 -6.01 -7.86
C MET A 67 8.05 -5.53 -7.69
N LEU A 68 7.28 -5.49 -8.78
CA LEU A 68 5.88 -5.10 -8.75
C LEU A 68 5.02 -6.04 -7.88
N HIS A 69 5.29 -7.34 -7.93
CA HIS A 69 4.62 -8.31 -7.08
C HIS A 69 4.91 -8.07 -5.58
N GLU A 70 6.15 -7.74 -5.23
CA GLU A 70 6.54 -7.46 -3.85
C GLU A 70 6.01 -6.12 -3.34
N ILE A 71 5.95 -5.10 -4.21
CA ILE A 71 5.44 -3.76 -3.85
C ILE A 71 3.91 -3.78 -3.73
N TYR A 72 3.23 -4.39 -4.67
CA TYR A 72 1.78 -4.30 -4.82
C TYR A 72 1.09 -5.67 -4.82
N GLY A 73 1.52 -6.61 -5.68
CA GLY A 73 0.80 -7.85 -5.95
C GLY A 73 0.51 -8.73 -4.73
N VAL A 74 1.38 -8.70 -3.71
CA VAL A 74 1.18 -9.44 -2.44
C VAL A 74 0.02 -8.84 -1.63
N PHE A 75 -0.23 -7.54 -1.76
CA PHE A 75 -1.20 -6.77 -0.99
C PHE A 75 -2.50 -6.52 -1.76
N ALA A 76 -2.43 -6.59 -3.09
CA ALA A 76 -3.56 -6.33 -3.96
C ALA A 76 -4.73 -7.30 -3.70
N PRO A 77 -5.96 -6.84 -3.88
CA PRO A 77 -7.12 -7.71 -3.92
C PRO A 77 -7.00 -8.73 -5.04
N LYS A 78 -7.44 -9.96 -4.79
CA LYS A 78 -7.32 -11.05 -5.76
C LYS A 78 -8.16 -10.85 -7.03
N ASP A 79 -9.24 -10.08 -6.94
CA ASP A 79 -10.19 -9.88 -8.04
C ASP A 79 -11.03 -8.61 -7.81
N ILE A 80 -10.64 -7.52 -8.48
CA ILE A 80 -11.35 -6.24 -8.42
C ILE A 80 -12.79 -6.36 -8.96
N LYS A 81 -12.98 -7.08 -10.06
CA LYS A 81 -14.32 -7.29 -10.64
C LYS A 81 -15.26 -8.03 -9.67
N LYS A 82 -14.70 -8.93 -8.86
CA LYS A 82 -15.48 -9.60 -7.82
C LYS A 82 -15.89 -8.62 -6.70
N ILE A 83 -15.03 -7.65 -6.35
CA ILE A 83 -15.37 -6.63 -5.36
C ILE A 83 -16.58 -5.81 -5.84
N TRP A 84 -16.58 -5.36 -7.10
CA TRP A 84 -17.71 -4.63 -7.65
C TRP A 84 -19.00 -5.46 -7.64
N ARG A 85 -18.95 -6.75 -8.02
CA ARG A 85 -20.11 -7.64 -7.91
C ARG A 85 -20.62 -7.82 -6.48
N ILE A 86 -19.72 -7.82 -5.47
CA ILE A 86 -20.11 -7.83 -4.06
C ILE A 86 -20.82 -6.51 -3.71
N LEU A 87 -20.29 -5.38 -4.13
CA LEU A 87 -20.88 -4.06 -3.86
C LEU A 87 -22.27 -3.90 -4.48
N GLU A 88 -22.49 -4.44 -5.68
CA GLU A 88 -23.75 -4.41 -6.41
C GLU A 88 -24.76 -5.46 -5.93
N SER A 89 -24.35 -6.47 -5.17
CA SER A 89 -25.23 -7.54 -4.71
C SER A 89 -26.23 -7.08 -3.65
N ASP A 90 -27.31 -7.84 -3.47
CA ASP A 90 -28.37 -7.56 -2.48
C ASP A 90 -28.14 -8.28 -1.13
N ILE A 91 -26.87 -8.25 -0.66
CA ILE A 91 -26.52 -8.77 0.66
C ILE A 91 -26.36 -7.62 1.68
N PRO A 92 -26.48 -7.90 2.99
CA PRO A 92 -26.28 -6.87 4.02
C PRO A 92 -24.94 -6.13 3.88
N PHE A 93 -24.93 -4.83 4.12
CA PHE A 93 -23.74 -3.99 3.94
C PHE A 93 -22.54 -4.50 4.76
N GLU A 94 -22.78 -4.92 6.00
CA GLU A 94 -21.73 -5.54 6.82
C GLU A 94 -21.09 -6.77 6.14
N GLN A 95 -21.93 -7.64 5.54
CA GLN A 95 -21.42 -8.81 4.82
C GLN A 95 -20.59 -8.40 3.60
N LYS A 96 -20.98 -7.32 2.86
CA LYS A 96 -20.18 -6.74 1.78
C LYS A 96 -18.80 -6.32 2.29
N ILE A 97 -18.74 -5.58 3.39
CA ILE A 97 -17.48 -5.13 4.01
C ILE A 97 -16.59 -6.31 4.37
N ILE A 98 -17.14 -7.32 5.03
CA ILE A 98 -16.40 -8.52 5.42
C ILE A 98 -15.83 -9.24 4.19
N ASP A 99 -16.64 -9.42 3.15
CA ASP A 99 -16.23 -10.15 1.95
C ASP A 99 -15.19 -9.37 1.12
N ILE A 100 -15.31 -8.05 1.06
CA ILE A 100 -14.30 -7.17 0.42
C ILE A 100 -12.96 -7.28 1.18
N LEU A 101 -12.96 -7.15 2.51
CA LEU A 101 -11.73 -7.23 3.30
C LEU A 101 -11.05 -8.61 3.23
N ARG A 102 -11.81 -9.67 2.96
CA ARG A 102 -11.25 -11.02 2.69
C ARG A 102 -10.52 -11.12 1.36
N MET A 103 -10.71 -10.18 0.44
CA MET A 103 -10.10 -10.21 -0.90
C MET A 103 -8.62 -9.85 -0.90
N SER A 104 -8.13 -9.11 0.10
CA SER A 104 -6.71 -8.79 0.28
C SER A 104 -6.16 -9.50 1.52
N ARG A 105 -4.91 -9.94 1.44
CA ARG A 105 -4.29 -10.68 2.53
C ARG A 105 -4.14 -9.86 3.82
N PRO A 106 -3.61 -8.61 3.80
CA PRO A 106 -3.44 -7.83 5.02
C PRO A 106 -4.75 -7.55 5.75
N THR A 107 -5.79 -7.18 5.01
CA THR A 107 -7.11 -6.88 5.60
C THR A 107 -7.80 -8.15 6.12
N LYS A 108 -7.63 -9.29 5.41
CA LYS A 108 -8.11 -10.59 5.89
C LYS A 108 -7.44 -11.01 7.20
N GLU A 109 -6.13 -10.78 7.35
CA GLU A 109 -5.38 -11.09 8.57
C GLU A 109 -5.84 -10.26 9.77
N ARG A 110 -6.32 -9.02 9.54
CA ARG A 110 -6.83 -8.09 10.57
C ARG A 110 -8.32 -8.24 10.87
N LEU A 111 -9.08 -8.94 10.05
CA LEU A 111 -10.55 -8.89 10.03
C LEU A 111 -11.19 -9.09 11.41
N ASN A 112 -10.70 -10.04 12.20
CA ASN A 112 -11.22 -10.32 13.54
C ASN A 112 -10.68 -9.37 14.62
N PHE A 113 -9.81 -8.45 14.27
CA PHE A 113 -9.11 -7.57 15.21
C PHE A 113 -9.38 -6.07 14.95
N TYR A 114 -10.12 -5.71 13.90
CA TYR A 114 -10.32 -4.30 13.54
C TYR A 114 -10.96 -3.47 14.66
N ASN A 115 -11.96 -4.01 15.39
CA ASN A 115 -12.52 -3.30 16.53
C ASN A 115 -11.47 -3.02 17.60
N GLU A 116 -10.68 -4.03 17.98
CA GLU A 116 -9.58 -3.89 18.94
C GLU A 116 -8.50 -2.92 18.43
N ILE A 117 -8.13 -3.00 17.15
CA ILE A 117 -7.16 -2.10 16.53
C ILE A 117 -7.64 -0.65 16.66
N TYR A 118 -8.87 -0.35 16.23
CA TYR A 118 -9.40 1.02 16.27
C TYR A 118 -9.60 1.54 17.70
N ASP A 119 -10.03 0.70 18.64
CA ASP A 119 -10.14 1.04 20.06
C ASP A 119 -8.76 1.36 20.68
N ASN A 120 -7.68 0.80 20.14
CA ASN A 120 -6.32 1.05 20.62
C ASN A 120 -5.62 2.24 19.95
N ILE A 121 -5.87 2.48 18.65
CA ILE A 121 -5.15 3.53 17.91
C ILE A 121 -5.81 4.90 18.03
N PHE A 122 -7.13 4.98 18.18
CA PHE A 122 -7.81 6.26 18.35
C PHE A 122 -7.75 6.71 19.79
N LEU A 123 -6.69 7.48 20.12
CA LEU A 123 -6.53 8.09 21.45
C LEU A 123 -7.47 9.27 21.64
N GLU A 124 -7.93 9.87 20.55
CA GLU A 124 -8.97 10.90 20.47
C GLU A 124 -9.94 10.56 19.35
N LYS A 125 -11.15 11.12 19.40
CA LYS A 125 -12.13 10.95 18.34
C LYS A 125 -11.55 11.39 16.99
N PRO A 126 -11.50 10.50 15.97
CA PRO A 126 -10.87 10.82 14.69
C PRO A 126 -11.68 11.85 13.91
N LYS A 127 -10.99 12.85 13.35
CA LYS A 127 -11.58 13.89 12.50
C LYS A 127 -11.10 13.81 11.05
N LYS A 128 -9.77 13.81 10.87
CA LYS A 128 -9.11 13.80 9.55
C LYS A 128 -8.02 12.73 9.56
N ILE A 129 -8.20 11.70 8.73
CA ILE A 129 -7.26 10.58 8.60
C ILE A 129 -6.65 10.61 7.20
N ILE A 130 -5.39 10.21 7.06
CA ILE A 130 -4.82 9.76 5.78
C ILE A 130 -4.20 8.36 5.95
N ASP A 131 -4.50 7.47 5.02
CA ASP A 131 -3.93 6.11 4.93
C ASP A 131 -3.01 6.03 3.69
N ILE A 132 -1.72 5.88 3.93
CA ILE A 132 -0.69 5.93 2.89
C ILE A 132 -0.33 4.51 2.46
N ALA A 133 -0.40 4.25 1.14
CA ALA A 133 -0.34 2.92 0.54
C ALA A 133 -1.44 2.02 1.09
N SER A 134 -2.65 2.53 1.03
CA SER A 134 -3.80 2.08 1.80
C SER A 134 -4.32 0.69 1.41
N GLY A 135 -4.16 0.28 0.13
CA GLY A 135 -4.92 -0.85 -0.38
C GLY A 135 -6.41 -0.66 -0.12
N ILE A 136 -7.11 -1.74 0.22
CA ILE A 136 -8.54 -1.69 0.61
C ILE A 136 -8.75 -1.52 2.12
N ASN A 137 -7.69 -1.12 2.87
CA ASN A 137 -7.80 -0.95 4.32
C ASN A 137 -8.81 0.13 4.76
N PRO A 138 -9.01 1.26 4.04
CA PRO A 138 -10.02 2.26 4.38
C PRO A 138 -11.44 1.68 4.59
N VAL A 139 -11.81 0.62 3.85
CA VAL A 139 -13.08 -0.10 4.02
C VAL A 139 -13.28 -0.59 5.46
N SER A 140 -12.20 -0.92 6.16
CA SER A 140 -12.23 -1.46 7.52
C SER A 140 -12.66 -0.46 8.59
N ILE A 141 -12.72 0.84 8.28
CA ILE A 141 -13.23 1.86 9.20
C ILE A 141 -14.68 1.58 9.62
N TYR A 142 -15.38 0.73 8.88
CA TYR A 142 -16.69 0.20 9.24
C TYR A 142 -16.71 -0.36 10.68
N PHE A 143 -15.63 -1.01 11.11
CA PHE A 143 -15.51 -1.63 12.42
C PHE A 143 -15.11 -0.67 13.55
N SER A 144 -14.74 0.58 13.22
CA SER A 144 -14.49 1.58 14.26
C SER A 144 -15.79 2.05 14.90
N LYS A 145 -15.80 2.25 16.21
CA LYS A 145 -16.92 2.88 16.94
C LYS A 145 -17.08 4.34 16.53
N ASP A 146 -15.95 5.04 16.43
CA ASP A 146 -15.88 6.44 16.01
C ASP A 146 -15.52 6.54 14.54
N LYS A 147 -16.38 7.18 13.73
CA LYS A 147 -16.11 7.44 12.32
C LYS A 147 -15.43 8.81 12.18
N PRO A 148 -14.40 8.94 11.31
CA PRO A 148 -13.81 10.22 11.00
C PRO A 148 -14.78 11.09 10.19
N LYS A 149 -14.60 12.41 10.24
CA LYS A 149 -15.31 13.34 9.37
C LYS A 149 -14.84 13.19 7.92
N SER A 150 -13.53 13.00 7.73
CA SER A 150 -12.92 12.84 6.41
C SER A 150 -11.81 11.79 6.46
N TYR A 151 -11.75 10.98 5.41
CA TYR A 151 -10.75 9.94 5.22
C TYR A 151 -10.07 10.12 3.87
N PHE A 152 -8.80 10.45 3.91
CA PHE A 152 -7.92 10.55 2.75
C PHE A 152 -7.16 9.23 2.60
N PHE A 153 -6.88 8.83 1.39
CA PHE A 153 -6.11 7.60 1.15
C PHE A 153 -5.30 7.70 -0.14
N VAL A 154 -4.16 7.07 -0.12
CA VAL A 154 -3.17 7.11 -1.19
C VAL A 154 -2.83 5.69 -1.62
N ASP A 155 -2.91 5.43 -2.91
CA ASP A 155 -2.47 4.16 -3.52
C ASP A 155 -1.99 4.40 -4.95
N ILE A 156 -1.32 3.40 -5.54
CA ILE A 156 -0.87 3.41 -6.94
C ILE A 156 -1.89 2.75 -7.89
N SER A 157 -3.07 2.40 -7.39
CA SER A 157 -4.14 1.74 -8.12
C SER A 157 -5.43 2.56 -8.07
N SER A 158 -5.81 3.15 -9.19
CA SER A 158 -7.08 3.90 -9.32
C SER A 158 -8.31 3.06 -9.01
N ASP A 159 -8.32 1.77 -9.38
CA ASP A 159 -9.43 0.87 -9.05
C ASP A 159 -9.65 0.73 -7.54
N ILE A 160 -8.55 0.65 -6.78
CA ILE A 160 -8.61 0.58 -5.31
C ILE A 160 -9.13 1.90 -4.72
N LEU A 161 -8.67 3.02 -5.25
CA LEU A 161 -9.15 4.33 -4.82
C LEU A 161 -10.66 4.46 -5.03
N MET A 162 -11.18 4.11 -6.22
CA MET A 162 -12.61 4.13 -6.51
C MET A 162 -13.44 3.23 -5.59
N ILE A 163 -12.94 2.02 -5.27
CA ILE A 163 -13.61 1.12 -4.32
C ILE A 163 -13.70 1.75 -2.93
N ASN A 164 -12.60 2.32 -2.45
CA ASN A 164 -12.55 2.95 -1.13
C ASN A 164 -13.50 4.16 -1.07
N GLU A 165 -13.49 5.04 -2.09
CA GLU A 165 -14.41 6.17 -2.19
C GLU A 165 -15.86 5.71 -2.13
N TYR A 166 -16.25 4.78 -3.00
CA TYR A 166 -17.61 4.24 -3.04
C TYR A 166 -18.08 3.71 -1.68
N VAL A 167 -17.23 2.92 -1.00
CA VAL A 167 -17.59 2.32 0.29
C VAL A 167 -17.67 3.35 1.41
N LEU A 168 -16.74 4.31 1.45
CA LEU A 168 -16.73 5.37 2.48
C LEU A 168 -17.92 6.32 2.32
N GLU A 169 -18.31 6.63 1.09
CA GLU A 169 -19.54 7.41 0.79
C GLU A 169 -20.81 6.73 1.34
N GLN A 170 -20.92 5.39 1.21
CA GLN A 170 -22.04 4.63 1.80
C GLN A 170 -22.07 4.73 3.33
N MET A 171 -20.95 5.04 3.96
CA MET A 171 -20.85 5.29 5.40
C MET A 171 -20.98 6.77 5.78
N SER A 172 -21.30 7.64 4.82
CA SER A 172 -21.39 9.11 4.99
C SER A 172 -20.08 9.73 5.53
N ILE A 173 -18.94 9.17 5.12
CA ILE A 173 -17.60 9.69 5.43
C ILE A 173 -17.10 10.45 4.21
N GLY A 174 -16.68 11.71 4.37
CA GLY A 174 -16.01 12.46 3.31
C GLY A 174 -14.74 11.73 2.88
N SER A 175 -14.65 11.31 1.62
CA SER A 175 -13.57 10.46 1.11
C SER A 175 -12.81 11.14 -0.02
N TYR A 176 -11.47 10.97 -0.03
CA TYR A 176 -10.57 11.59 -1.02
C TYR A 176 -9.43 10.64 -1.35
N GLY A 177 -9.45 10.08 -2.56
CA GLY A 177 -8.42 9.17 -3.07
C GLY A 177 -7.38 9.89 -3.93
N TYR A 178 -6.11 9.63 -3.70
CA TYR A 178 -5.01 10.18 -4.50
C TYR A 178 -4.15 9.06 -5.09
N GLU A 179 -4.01 9.06 -6.41
CA GLU A 179 -3.06 8.17 -7.08
C GLU A 179 -1.64 8.76 -6.98
N ILE A 180 -0.90 8.36 -5.96
CA ILE A 180 0.43 8.89 -5.65
C ILE A 180 1.42 7.73 -5.44
N ASP A 181 2.57 7.83 -6.09
CA ASP A 181 3.76 7.05 -5.76
C ASP A 181 4.43 7.67 -4.51
N ILE A 182 4.51 6.90 -3.42
CA ILE A 182 5.09 7.39 -2.16
C ILE A 182 6.58 7.79 -2.29
N PHE A 183 7.27 7.30 -3.31
CA PHE A 183 8.66 7.71 -3.61
C PHE A 183 8.75 9.04 -4.37
N GLU A 184 7.63 9.55 -4.88
CA GLU A 184 7.46 10.86 -5.49
C GLU A 184 6.24 11.55 -4.88
N PRO A 185 6.28 11.86 -3.58
CA PRO A 185 5.13 12.37 -2.85
C PRO A 185 4.72 13.74 -3.38
N SER A 186 3.42 13.95 -3.48
CA SER A 186 2.82 15.24 -3.80
C SER A 186 2.50 16.02 -2.52
N LYS A 187 2.13 17.29 -2.66
CA LYS A 187 1.87 18.20 -1.55
C LYS A 187 0.76 17.71 -0.60
N GLU A 188 -0.19 16.95 -1.12
CA GLU A 188 -1.33 16.40 -0.37
C GLU A 188 -0.88 15.51 0.79
N LEU A 189 0.26 14.78 0.64
CA LEU A 189 0.81 13.98 1.73
C LEU A 189 1.30 14.81 2.92
N PHE A 190 1.66 16.06 2.69
CA PHE A 190 2.29 16.93 3.69
C PHE A 190 1.32 17.91 4.34
N GLU A 191 0.03 17.82 4.00
CA GLU A 191 -1.00 18.54 4.73
C GLU A 191 -1.10 18.03 6.16
N PHE A 192 -1.75 18.80 7.03
CA PHE A 192 -2.03 18.35 8.39
C PHE A 192 -3.12 17.29 8.40
N TYR A 193 -2.82 16.14 9.04
CA TYR A 193 -3.77 15.08 9.34
C TYR A 193 -3.73 14.75 10.83
N GLN A 194 -4.88 14.57 11.46
CA GLN A 194 -4.92 14.16 12.86
C GLN A 194 -4.29 12.77 13.01
N TYR A 195 -4.62 11.84 12.12
CA TYR A 195 -4.06 10.49 12.08
C TYR A 195 -3.46 10.21 10.71
N ILE A 196 -2.23 9.70 10.71
CA ILE A 196 -1.58 9.16 9.50
C ILE A 196 -1.36 7.66 9.70
N PHE A 197 -1.77 6.84 8.73
CA PHE A 197 -1.54 5.40 8.74
C PHE A 197 -0.45 5.02 7.74
N LEU A 198 0.55 4.24 8.20
CA LEU A 198 1.59 3.59 7.41
C LEU A 198 1.62 2.09 7.78
N TRP A 199 0.57 1.36 7.39
CA TRP A 199 0.39 -0.02 7.82
C TRP A 199 1.09 -1.01 6.88
N LYS A 200 2.12 -1.73 7.40
CA LYS A 200 2.98 -2.69 6.67
C LYS A 200 3.76 -2.08 5.49
N THR A 201 3.83 -0.77 5.38
CA THR A 201 4.43 -0.05 4.24
C THR A 201 5.93 0.17 4.42
N ILE A 202 6.37 0.49 5.64
CA ILE A 202 7.78 0.79 5.96
C ILE A 202 8.78 -0.28 5.49
N PRO A 203 8.53 -1.59 5.67
CA PRO A 203 9.47 -2.61 5.20
C PRO A 203 9.69 -2.60 3.68
N ILE A 204 8.68 -2.18 2.91
CA ILE A 204 8.78 -2.04 1.46
C ILE A 204 9.58 -0.80 1.12
N ILE A 205 9.31 0.32 1.78
CA ILE A 205 10.06 1.57 1.61
C ILE A 205 11.55 1.30 1.82
N GLU A 206 11.93 0.74 2.96
CA GLU A 206 13.32 0.49 3.32
C GLU A 206 14.00 -0.56 2.43
N LYS A 207 13.25 -1.46 1.82
CA LYS A 207 13.79 -2.42 0.85
C LYS A 207 14.20 -1.77 -0.47
N TYR A 208 13.42 -0.82 -0.97
CA TYR A 208 13.62 -0.22 -2.30
C TYR A 208 14.31 1.13 -2.27
N ASN A 209 14.25 1.83 -1.13
CA ASN A 209 14.95 3.09 -0.90
C ASN A 209 15.35 3.20 0.58
N PRO A 210 16.47 2.57 0.99
CA PRO A 210 16.92 2.58 2.37
C PRO A 210 17.13 4.00 2.91
N GLY A 211 16.57 4.28 4.09
CA GLY A 211 16.63 5.59 4.74
C GLY A 211 15.53 6.58 4.31
N TYR A 212 14.80 6.29 3.25
CA TYR A 212 13.73 7.18 2.78
C TYR A 212 12.58 7.32 3.77
N THR A 213 12.31 6.31 4.60
CA THR A 213 11.28 6.40 5.65
C THR A 213 11.54 7.56 6.59
N LYS A 214 12.80 7.82 6.97
CA LYS A 214 13.18 8.95 7.83
C LYS A 214 12.87 10.28 7.15
N GLU A 215 13.23 10.41 5.88
CA GLU A 215 12.94 11.59 5.08
C GLU A 215 11.42 11.83 4.94
N LEU A 216 10.67 10.79 4.59
CA LEU A 216 9.22 10.87 4.44
C LEU A 216 8.55 11.31 5.74
N ILE A 217 8.80 10.58 6.84
CA ILE A 217 8.18 10.85 8.13
C ILE A 217 8.54 12.24 8.67
N SER A 218 9.76 12.72 8.44
CA SER A 218 10.18 14.06 8.88
C SER A 218 9.41 15.22 8.23
N LYS A 219 8.76 14.96 7.08
CA LYS A 219 7.96 15.94 6.33
C LYS A 219 6.47 15.85 6.61
N LEU A 220 6.02 14.75 7.25
CA LEU A 220 4.60 14.54 7.57
C LEU A 220 4.18 15.47 8.72
N ASN A 221 2.93 15.96 8.65
CA ASN A 221 2.34 16.86 9.65
C ASN A 221 1.12 16.19 10.31
N PHE A 222 1.26 15.78 11.57
CA PHE A 222 0.27 14.95 12.26
C PHE A 222 0.22 15.16 13.77
N ASN A 223 -0.90 14.72 14.39
CA ASN A 223 -0.94 14.48 15.83
C ASN A 223 -0.51 13.04 16.14
N TYR A 224 -0.97 12.07 15.34
CA TYR A 224 -0.72 10.64 15.56
C TYR A 224 -0.29 9.96 14.28
N LEU A 225 0.91 9.40 14.26
CA LEU A 225 1.37 8.50 13.19
C LEU A 225 1.25 7.05 13.69
N ILE A 226 0.46 6.26 12.98
CA ILE A 226 0.24 4.85 13.29
C ILE A 226 0.99 4.00 12.28
N VAL A 227 2.05 3.36 12.73
CA VAL A 227 2.81 2.43 11.89
C VAL A 227 2.53 0.99 12.29
N SER A 228 2.58 0.08 11.33
CA SER A 228 2.46 -1.34 11.66
C SER A 228 3.46 -2.22 10.94
N PHE A 229 3.78 -3.35 11.58
CA PHE A 229 4.74 -4.33 11.10
C PHE A 229 4.21 -5.74 11.26
N SER A 230 4.40 -6.58 10.23
CA SER A 230 4.07 -7.99 10.34
C SER A 230 4.98 -8.68 11.36
N LEU A 231 4.41 -9.44 12.28
CA LEU A 231 5.16 -10.27 13.24
C LEU A 231 5.69 -11.56 12.63
N GLN A 232 5.11 -11.99 11.51
CA GLN A 232 5.49 -13.21 10.81
C GLN A 232 5.82 -12.93 9.34
N SER A 233 6.72 -13.71 8.75
CA SER A 233 6.98 -13.69 7.32
C SER A 233 5.75 -14.17 6.54
N LEU A 234 5.70 -13.85 5.24
CA LEU A 234 4.64 -14.30 4.33
C LEU A 234 4.45 -15.83 4.33
N SER A 235 5.52 -16.59 4.61
CA SER A 235 5.49 -18.05 4.74
C SER A 235 5.16 -18.54 6.16
N GLY A 236 4.98 -17.65 7.14
CA GLY A 236 4.78 -18.00 8.56
C GLY A 236 6.02 -18.57 9.28
N ARG A 237 7.13 -18.80 8.55
CA ARG A 237 8.31 -19.52 9.07
C ARG A 237 9.30 -18.64 9.85
N ARG A 238 9.26 -17.32 9.72
CA ARG A 238 10.18 -16.39 10.39
C ARG A 238 9.43 -15.35 11.21
N LYS A 239 9.89 -15.09 12.43
CA LYS A 239 9.41 -13.96 13.26
C LYS A 239 10.11 -12.68 12.80
N LEU A 240 9.36 -11.72 12.27
CA LEU A 240 9.90 -10.47 11.69
C LEU A 240 9.84 -9.27 12.66
N GLY A 241 8.90 -9.25 13.59
CA GLY A 241 8.63 -8.07 14.44
C GLY A 241 9.77 -7.66 15.37
N ARG A 242 10.71 -8.58 15.71
CA ARG A 242 11.80 -8.29 16.64
C ARG A 242 12.78 -7.23 16.14
N ALA A 243 12.97 -7.11 14.84
CA ALA A 243 13.90 -6.14 14.25
C ALA A 243 13.27 -4.76 14.07
N TRP A 244 11.97 -4.69 13.75
CA TRP A 244 11.29 -3.44 13.42
C TRP A 244 10.97 -2.57 14.63
N ARG A 245 10.66 -3.19 15.79
CA ARG A 245 10.41 -2.44 17.03
C ARG A 245 11.62 -1.56 17.44
N PRO A 246 12.84 -2.11 17.70
CA PRO A 246 13.98 -1.28 18.06
C PRO A 246 14.42 -0.33 16.94
N TRP A 247 14.18 -0.68 15.68
CA TRP A 247 14.44 0.20 14.54
C TRP A 247 13.53 1.43 14.58
N MET A 248 12.23 1.22 14.83
CA MET A 248 11.27 2.32 14.90
C MET A 248 11.52 3.22 16.12
N HIS A 249 11.92 2.64 17.25
CA HIS A 249 12.32 3.43 18.43
C HIS A 249 13.51 4.34 18.13
N ARG A 250 14.54 3.84 17.44
CA ARG A 250 15.68 4.68 17.03
C ARG A 250 15.24 5.77 16.07
N LEU A 251 14.43 5.45 15.07
CA LEU A 251 13.92 6.42 14.11
C LEU A 251 13.10 7.52 14.78
N ALA A 252 12.18 7.18 15.67
CA ALA A 252 11.39 8.15 16.42
C ALA A 252 12.28 9.05 17.26
N LYS A 253 13.26 8.47 17.98
CA LYS A 253 14.24 9.25 18.76
C LYS A 253 15.05 10.21 17.88
N ASP A 254 15.53 9.75 16.73
CA ASP A 254 16.31 10.56 15.78
C ASP A 254 15.52 11.74 15.22
N LEU A 255 14.19 11.60 15.10
CA LEU A 255 13.28 12.66 14.64
C LEU A 255 12.73 13.54 15.78
N GLY A 256 13.07 13.25 17.04
CA GLY A 256 12.54 13.95 18.20
C GLY A 256 11.10 13.58 18.57
N PHE A 257 10.59 12.50 18.02
CA PHE A 257 9.22 12.00 18.24
C PHE A 257 9.15 11.08 19.46
N LYS A 258 7.94 10.96 20.02
CA LYS A 258 7.65 10.07 21.16
C LYS A 258 6.82 8.87 20.71
N ILE A 259 7.15 7.70 21.25
CA ILE A 259 6.29 6.53 21.14
C ILE A 259 5.27 6.61 22.27
N GLN A 260 4.02 6.83 21.88
CA GLN A 260 2.92 7.02 22.83
C GLN A 260 2.36 5.67 23.32
N LYS A 261 2.26 4.71 22.43
CA LYS A 261 1.69 3.38 22.72
C LYS A 261 2.19 2.34 21.74
N GLU A 262 2.29 1.10 22.19
CA GLU A 262 2.50 -0.07 21.36
C GLU A 262 1.55 -1.19 21.77
N PHE A 263 1.10 -1.97 20.81
CA PHE A 263 0.34 -3.19 21.05
C PHE A 263 0.50 -4.18 19.89
N GLU A 264 0.17 -5.42 20.15
CA GLU A 264 0.25 -6.49 19.16
C GLU A 264 -1.11 -7.16 19.02
N THR A 265 -1.50 -7.42 17.78
CA THR A 265 -2.49 -8.44 17.46
C THR A 265 -1.78 -9.77 17.20
N LYS A 266 -2.52 -10.82 16.88
CA LYS A 266 -1.94 -12.14 16.58
C LYS A 266 -0.78 -12.11 15.57
N ASN A 267 -0.83 -11.23 14.57
CA ASN A 267 0.09 -11.23 13.42
C ASN A 267 0.78 -9.89 13.17
N GLU A 268 0.49 -8.86 13.95
CA GLU A 268 0.91 -7.51 13.63
C GLU A 268 1.21 -6.67 14.87
N LEU A 269 2.34 -5.97 14.85
CA LEU A 269 2.74 -4.97 15.82
C LEU A 269 2.26 -3.60 15.33
N PHE A 270 1.63 -2.82 16.20
CA PHE A 270 1.25 -1.43 15.98
C PHE A 270 2.04 -0.52 16.92
N ILE A 271 2.50 0.62 16.39
CA ILE A 271 3.22 1.65 17.16
C ILE A 271 2.57 2.99 16.86
N ILE A 272 2.17 3.71 17.91
CA ILE A 272 1.57 5.04 17.86
C ILE A 272 2.65 6.06 18.23
N ILE A 273 2.88 7.03 17.36
CA ILE A 273 3.93 8.02 17.45
C ILE A 273 3.31 9.40 17.45
N THR A 274 3.84 10.29 18.28
CA THR A 274 3.47 11.71 18.36
C THR A 274 4.72 12.58 18.16
N PRO A 275 4.58 13.81 17.66
CA PRO A 275 5.66 14.77 17.59
C PRO A 275 6.30 15.09 18.94
#